data_d4e64e011450b9b061ddd83fd89c9198
#
_entry.id   d4e64e011450b9b061ddd83fd89c9198
#
_cell.length_a   1.000
_cell.length_b   1.000
_cell.length_c   1.000
_cell.angle_alpha   90.00
_cell.angle_beta   90.00
_cell.angle_gamma   90.00
#
_symmetry.space_group_name_H-M   'P 1'
#
loop_
_entity.id
_entity.type
_entity.pdbx_description
1 polymer ?
#
loop_
_entity_poly.entity_id
_entity_poly.type
_entity_poly.pdbx_seq_one_letter_code
_entity_poly.pdbx_strand_id
1 'polypeptide(L)'
;FGQKNIFKNLILGFVLGFVLQSLTILVIYLKGGYSIISINPISFIIPPLTMAIASSIIEEIIFRGILFRIIEEKLGTYISLIISALIFGLIHISNPNSSLMAGLGLSIQAGLLLGLAYVLTRNLWFPIMIHFAWNFTQSAIYGASVSGSKMSKTLITSEITGNELFTGGQFGPEGSIQATIFCLIATIVMLYLSRKKGRILKPYWKTTIANNGYN
;
A
#
# COMPACT_ATOMS: atom_id res chain seq x y z
N PHE A 1 18.86 -1.37 -0.21
CA PHE A 1 18.23 -2.04 0.93
C PHE A 1 19.03 -1.72 2.20
N GLY A 2 18.44 -0.97 3.15
CA GLY A 2 19.10 -0.69 4.43
C GLY A 2 19.15 -1.97 5.28
N GLN A 3 20.32 -2.31 5.83
CA GLN A 3 20.48 -3.54 6.63
C GLN A 3 20.08 -3.35 8.10
N LYS A 4 19.98 -2.10 8.59
CA LYS A 4 19.59 -1.83 9.99
C LYS A 4 18.11 -2.17 10.23
N ASN A 5 17.86 -2.91 11.31
CA ASN A 5 16.52 -3.22 11.81
C ASN A 5 15.62 -4.00 10.81
N ILE A 6 16.19 -4.85 9.95
CA ILE A 6 15.43 -5.62 8.95
C ILE A 6 14.26 -6.38 9.62
N PHE A 7 14.53 -7.20 10.62
CA PHE A 7 13.50 -8.00 11.30
C PHE A 7 12.40 -7.14 11.91
N LYS A 8 12.76 -6.02 12.54
CA LYS A 8 11.78 -5.07 13.07
C LYS A 8 10.89 -4.50 11.98
N ASN A 9 11.48 -4.10 10.85
CA ASN A 9 10.74 -3.55 9.71
C ASN A 9 9.83 -4.59 9.06
N LEU A 10 10.28 -5.85 8.96
CA LEU A 10 9.48 -6.95 8.44
C LEU A 10 8.26 -7.20 9.34
N ILE A 11 8.47 -7.35 10.65
CA ILE A 11 7.38 -7.63 11.60
C ILE A 11 6.40 -6.47 11.64
N LEU A 12 6.87 -5.23 11.83
CA LEU A 12 5.99 -4.07 11.91
C LEU A 12 5.25 -3.80 10.60
N GLY A 13 5.92 -4.02 9.45
CA GLY A 13 5.28 -3.89 8.14
C GLY A 13 4.18 -4.93 7.95
N PHE A 14 4.47 -6.20 8.29
CA PHE A 14 3.48 -7.27 8.23
C PHE A 14 2.26 -6.97 9.11
N VAL A 15 2.50 -6.63 10.38
CA VAL A 15 1.41 -6.32 11.33
C VAL A 15 0.56 -5.16 10.81
N LEU A 16 1.19 -4.09 10.31
CA LEU A 16 0.45 -2.94 9.82
C LEU A 16 -0.40 -3.28 8.60
N GLY A 17 0.17 -3.93 7.56
CA GLY A 17 -0.58 -4.32 6.37
C GLY A 17 -1.72 -5.31 6.68
N PHE A 18 -1.45 -6.30 7.52
CA PHE A 18 -2.44 -7.25 8.00
C PHE A 18 -3.59 -6.56 8.75
N VAL A 19 -3.29 -5.66 9.68
CA VAL A 19 -4.31 -4.96 10.48
C VAL A 19 -5.16 -4.05 9.61
N LEU A 20 -4.55 -3.23 8.73
CA LEU A 20 -5.28 -2.32 7.85
C LEU A 20 -6.26 -3.10 6.96
N GLN A 21 -5.80 -4.20 6.37
CA GLN A 21 -6.65 -5.03 5.51
C GLN A 21 -7.73 -5.76 6.30
N SER A 22 -7.39 -6.29 7.48
CA SER A 22 -8.38 -6.97 8.34
C SER A 22 -9.46 -6.01 8.84
N LEU A 23 -9.11 -4.78 9.19
CA LEU A 23 -10.10 -3.74 9.52
C LEU A 23 -11.00 -3.40 8.34
N THR A 24 -10.45 -3.37 7.12
CA THR A 24 -11.23 -3.14 5.90
C THR A 24 -12.28 -4.24 5.70
N ILE A 25 -11.88 -5.50 5.79
CA ILE A 25 -12.81 -6.65 5.69
C ILE A 25 -13.80 -6.68 6.87
N LEU A 26 -13.37 -6.33 8.07
CA LEU A 26 -14.24 -6.29 9.24
C LEU A 26 -15.41 -5.32 9.02
N VAL A 27 -15.19 -4.15 8.43
CA VAL A 27 -16.28 -3.21 8.10
C VAL A 27 -17.26 -3.83 7.10
N ILE A 28 -16.76 -4.51 6.07
CA ILE A 28 -17.61 -5.20 5.09
C ILE A 28 -18.44 -6.30 5.79
N TYR A 29 -17.80 -7.08 6.64
CA TYR A 29 -18.46 -8.14 7.42
C TYR A 29 -19.54 -7.59 8.35
N LEU A 30 -19.27 -6.55 9.10
CA LEU A 30 -20.24 -5.91 10.01
C LEU A 30 -21.46 -5.31 9.27
N LYS A 31 -21.28 -4.98 7.98
CA LYS A 31 -22.36 -4.54 7.11
C LYS A 31 -23.09 -5.70 6.43
N GLY A 32 -22.76 -6.95 6.74
CA GLY A 32 -23.35 -8.15 6.14
C GLY A 32 -22.88 -8.42 4.70
N GLY A 33 -21.83 -7.74 4.24
CA GLY A 33 -21.35 -7.83 2.86
C GLY A 33 -20.23 -8.87 2.64
N TYR A 34 -19.76 -9.59 3.66
CA TYR A 34 -18.73 -10.62 3.54
C TYR A 34 -19.22 -11.95 4.09
N SER A 35 -19.16 -13.01 3.29
CA SER A 35 -19.51 -14.37 3.70
C SER A 35 -18.43 -15.38 3.28
N ILE A 36 -18.20 -16.38 4.13
CA ILE A 36 -17.30 -17.50 3.85
C ILE A 36 -18.13 -18.60 3.19
N ILE A 37 -17.74 -18.99 1.97
CA ILE A 37 -18.39 -20.08 1.23
C ILE A 37 -17.73 -21.42 1.56
N SER A 38 -16.38 -21.47 1.56
CA SER A 38 -15.63 -22.67 1.90
C SER A 38 -14.24 -22.36 2.42
N ILE A 39 -13.69 -23.30 3.21
CA ILE A 39 -12.29 -23.33 3.59
C ILE A 39 -11.62 -24.40 2.73
N ASN A 40 -10.58 -24.04 2.04
CA ASN A 40 -9.90 -24.86 1.05
C ASN A 40 -8.61 -25.49 1.61
N PRO A 41 -8.01 -26.47 0.91
CA PRO A 41 -6.71 -27.03 1.29
C PRO A 41 -5.65 -25.96 1.44
N ILE A 42 -4.76 -26.11 2.42
CA ILE A 42 -3.68 -25.16 2.74
C ILE A 42 -2.77 -24.88 1.53
N SER A 43 -2.62 -25.86 0.62
CA SER A 43 -1.84 -25.68 -0.62
C SER A 43 -2.38 -24.60 -1.55
N PHE A 44 -3.66 -24.21 -1.40
CA PHE A 44 -4.27 -23.12 -2.19
C PHE A 44 -3.77 -21.73 -1.79
N ILE A 45 -3.00 -21.64 -0.70
CA ILE A 45 -2.32 -20.39 -0.31
C ILE A 45 -1.13 -20.06 -1.23
N ILE A 46 -0.57 -21.05 -1.94
CA ILE A 46 0.68 -20.88 -2.71
C ILE A 46 0.54 -19.86 -3.85
N PRO A 47 -0.49 -19.90 -4.72
CA PRO A 47 -0.59 -18.92 -5.80
C PRO A 47 -0.73 -17.46 -5.30
N PRO A 48 -1.62 -17.13 -4.34
CA PRO A 48 -1.69 -15.77 -3.82
C PRO A 48 -0.45 -15.35 -3.01
N LEU A 49 0.24 -16.29 -2.34
CA LEU A 49 1.50 -16.03 -1.67
C LEU A 49 2.59 -15.60 -2.67
N THR A 50 2.75 -16.35 -3.76
CA THR A 50 3.76 -16.02 -4.79
C THR A 50 3.45 -14.71 -5.49
N MET A 51 2.18 -14.44 -5.78
CA MET A 51 1.75 -13.15 -6.35
C MET A 51 2.06 -12.00 -5.40
N ALA A 52 1.68 -12.12 -4.12
CA ALA A 52 1.91 -11.07 -3.13
C ALA A 52 3.40 -10.76 -2.91
N ILE A 53 4.26 -11.81 -2.90
CA ILE A 53 5.72 -11.64 -2.82
C ILE A 53 6.25 -10.91 -4.06
N ALA A 54 5.89 -11.38 -5.25
CA ALA A 54 6.39 -10.83 -6.49
C ALA A 54 5.97 -9.37 -6.69
N SER A 55 4.67 -9.07 -6.55
CA SER A 55 4.15 -7.71 -6.71
C SER A 55 4.77 -6.74 -5.71
N SER A 56 4.79 -7.09 -4.42
CA SER A 56 5.32 -6.20 -3.39
C SER A 56 6.81 -5.89 -3.56
N ILE A 57 7.63 -6.87 -3.94
CA ILE A 57 9.06 -6.65 -4.16
C ILE A 57 9.29 -5.81 -5.42
N ILE A 58 8.71 -6.20 -6.55
CA ILE A 58 8.95 -5.54 -7.84
C ILE A 58 8.44 -4.09 -7.81
N GLU A 59 7.22 -3.89 -7.35
CA GLU A 59 6.61 -2.57 -7.33
C GLU A 59 7.32 -1.64 -6.33
N GLU A 60 7.67 -2.10 -5.13
CA GLU A 60 8.37 -1.23 -4.18
C GLU A 60 9.80 -0.89 -4.62
N ILE A 61 10.49 -1.79 -5.32
CA ILE A 61 11.79 -1.47 -5.92
C ILE A 61 11.62 -0.37 -6.99
N ILE A 62 10.65 -0.51 -7.88
CA ILE A 62 10.42 0.46 -8.97
C ILE A 62 9.98 1.81 -8.39
N PHE A 63 8.92 1.81 -7.55
CA PHE A 63 8.30 3.04 -7.10
C PHE A 63 9.06 3.73 -5.98
N ARG A 64 9.54 3.00 -4.96
CA ARG A 64 10.22 3.60 -3.79
C ARG A 64 11.72 3.52 -3.91
N GLY A 65 12.23 2.44 -4.47
CA GLY A 65 13.67 2.25 -4.68
C GLY A 65 14.26 3.13 -5.77
N ILE A 66 13.52 3.38 -6.85
CA ILE A 66 14.00 4.10 -8.04
C ILE A 66 13.25 5.43 -8.20
N LEU A 67 11.98 5.38 -8.60
CA LEU A 67 11.22 6.57 -9.03
C LEU A 67 11.17 7.63 -7.92
N PHE A 68 10.69 7.26 -6.74
CA PHE A 68 10.58 8.18 -5.62
C PHE A 68 11.92 8.81 -5.25
N ARG A 69 12.99 8.02 -5.19
CA ARG A 69 14.31 8.53 -4.81
C ARG A 69 14.87 9.52 -5.82
N ILE A 70 14.76 9.23 -7.11
CA ILE A 70 15.24 10.14 -8.17
C ILE A 70 14.49 11.48 -8.09
N ILE A 71 13.18 11.44 -7.88
CA ILE A 71 12.37 12.66 -7.75
C ILE A 71 12.72 13.38 -6.45
N GLU A 72 12.89 12.66 -5.34
CA GLU A 72 13.16 13.23 -4.01
C GLU A 72 14.49 13.99 -3.98
N GLU A 73 15.53 13.50 -4.65
CA GLU A 73 16.83 14.18 -4.74
C GLU A 73 16.72 15.60 -5.33
N LYS A 74 15.82 15.82 -6.26
CA LYS A 74 15.62 17.12 -6.92
C LYS A 74 14.52 17.94 -6.28
N LEU A 75 13.36 17.34 -6.08
CA LEU A 75 12.13 18.07 -5.74
C LEU A 75 11.75 17.96 -4.25
N GLY A 76 12.53 17.23 -3.45
CA GLY A 76 12.25 17.02 -2.03
C GLY A 76 11.09 16.06 -1.77
N THR A 77 10.91 15.69 -0.51
CA THR A 77 10.01 14.59 -0.10
C THR A 77 8.55 14.82 -0.48
N TYR A 78 8.00 16.03 -0.28
CA TYR A 78 6.57 16.25 -0.48
C TYR A 78 6.14 16.12 -1.94
N ILE A 79 6.90 16.74 -2.85
CA ILE A 79 6.59 16.70 -4.28
C ILE A 79 6.74 15.26 -4.78
N SER A 80 7.78 14.56 -4.32
CA SER A 80 8.03 13.16 -4.69
C SER A 80 6.94 12.22 -4.21
N LEU A 81 6.39 12.44 -3.01
CA LEU A 81 5.24 11.68 -2.50
C LEU A 81 4.04 11.83 -3.42
N ILE A 82 3.71 13.07 -3.80
CA ILE A 82 2.54 13.34 -4.66
C ILE A 82 2.75 12.72 -6.04
N ILE A 83 3.87 12.99 -6.70
CA ILE A 83 4.13 12.50 -8.07
C ILE A 83 4.17 10.98 -8.10
N SER A 84 4.95 10.33 -7.22
CA SER A 84 5.08 8.88 -7.21
C SER A 84 3.77 8.18 -6.83
N ALA A 85 2.98 8.77 -5.94
CA ALA A 85 1.68 8.25 -5.55
C ALA A 85 0.66 8.33 -6.69
N LEU A 86 0.59 9.45 -7.41
CA LEU A 86 -0.28 9.60 -8.56
C LEU A 86 0.10 8.62 -9.69
N ILE A 87 1.39 8.51 -10.01
CA ILE A 87 1.85 7.55 -11.02
C ILE A 87 1.46 6.12 -10.61
N PHE A 88 1.68 5.74 -9.34
CA PHE A 88 1.31 4.43 -8.82
C PHE A 88 -0.18 4.13 -9.00
N GLY A 89 -1.06 5.03 -8.59
CA GLY A 89 -2.50 4.81 -8.72
C GLY A 89 -2.98 4.84 -10.17
N LEU A 90 -2.44 5.74 -11.00
CA LEU A 90 -2.87 5.90 -12.39
C LEU A 90 -2.53 4.67 -13.26
N ILE A 91 -1.38 4.02 -13.06
CA ILE A 91 -1.08 2.79 -13.81
C ILE A 91 -2.05 1.66 -13.47
N HIS A 92 -2.60 1.62 -12.25
CA HIS A 92 -3.59 0.62 -11.85
C HIS A 92 -4.98 0.83 -12.46
N ILE A 93 -5.22 1.96 -13.15
CA ILE A 93 -6.47 2.17 -13.91
C ILE A 93 -6.58 1.18 -15.08
N SER A 94 -5.46 0.68 -15.60
CA SER A 94 -5.45 -0.35 -16.66
C SER A 94 -5.77 -1.76 -16.16
N ASN A 95 -5.87 -1.97 -14.86
CA ASN A 95 -6.21 -3.27 -14.30
C ASN A 95 -7.69 -3.63 -14.55
N PRO A 96 -8.03 -4.94 -14.58
CA PRO A 96 -9.41 -5.37 -14.70
C PRO A 96 -10.30 -4.74 -13.62
N ASN A 97 -11.53 -4.43 -13.97
CA ASN A 97 -12.53 -3.86 -13.06
C ASN A 97 -12.11 -2.57 -12.33
N SER A 98 -11.08 -1.88 -12.82
CA SER A 98 -10.60 -0.62 -12.26
C SER A 98 -11.44 0.56 -12.74
N SER A 99 -11.30 1.67 -12.05
CA SER A 99 -11.90 2.96 -12.37
C SER A 99 -10.95 4.09 -11.99
N LEU A 100 -11.22 5.30 -12.44
CA LEU A 100 -10.47 6.48 -12.00
C LEU A 100 -10.53 6.64 -10.47
N MET A 101 -11.68 6.36 -9.84
CA MET A 101 -11.85 6.39 -8.39
C MET A 101 -10.99 5.35 -7.68
N ALA A 102 -10.94 4.12 -8.22
CA ALA A 102 -10.07 3.06 -7.69
C ALA A 102 -8.58 3.46 -7.79
N GLY A 103 -8.16 4.01 -8.93
CA GLY A 103 -6.80 4.51 -9.11
C GLY A 103 -6.44 5.65 -8.15
N LEU A 104 -7.33 6.62 -7.97
CA LEU A 104 -7.13 7.71 -6.99
C LEU A 104 -7.11 7.17 -5.54
N GLY A 105 -7.96 6.20 -5.21
CA GLY A 105 -7.92 5.49 -3.93
C GLY A 105 -6.57 4.83 -3.70
N LEU A 106 -6.06 4.09 -4.67
CA LEU A 106 -4.73 3.45 -4.60
C LEU A 106 -3.58 4.46 -4.50
N SER A 107 -3.71 5.65 -5.12
CA SER A 107 -2.71 6.71 -4.93
C SER A 107 -2.55 7.08 -3.46
N ILE A 108 -3.64 7.11 -2.69
CA ILE A 108 -3.63 7.40 -1.26
C ILE A 108 -3.18 6.17 -0.47
N GLN A 109 -3.81 5.02 -0.70
CA GLN A 109 -3.65 3.81 0.10
C GLN A 109 -2.26 3.19 -0.07
N ALA A 110 -1.85 2.94 -1.29
CA ALA A 110 -0.53 2.39 -1.58
C ALA A 110 0.48 3.50 -1.91
N GLY A 111 0.12 4.44 -2.77
CA GLY A 111 1.02 5.49 -3.21
C GLY A 111 1.62 6.30 -2.06
N LEU A 112 0.79 6.99 -1.28
CA LEU A 112 1.25 7.85 -0.17
C LEU A 112 1.70 7.03 1.05
N LEU A 113 0.93 6.01 1.45
CA LEU A 113 1.24 5.21 2.64
C LEU A 113 2.60 4.54 2.52
N LEU A 114 2.85 3.80 1.43
CA LEU A 114 4.10 3.08 1.24
C LEU A 114 5.27 4.04 0.95
N GLY A 115 5.00 5.18 0.28
CA GLY A 115 5.98 6.26 0.14
C GLY A 115 6.43 6.81 1.48
N LEU A 116 5.50 7.10 2.39
CA LEU A 116 5.82 7.56 3.75
C LEU A 116 6.42 6.46 4.63
N ALA A 117 6.04 5.22 4.45
CA ALA A 117 6.71 4.09 5.10
C ALA A 117 8.20 4.04 4.74
N TYR A 118 8.53 4.25 3.46
CA TYR A 118 9.91 4.39 3.02
C TYR A 118 10.59 5.63 3.63
N VAL A 119 9.97 6.80 3.58
CA VAL A 119 10.53 8.04 4.16
C VAL A 119 10.81 7.86 5.65
N LEU A 120 9.88 7.29 6.41
CA LEU A 120 9.98 7.08 7.85
C LEU A 120 11.15 6.18 8.24
N THR A 121 11.40 5.13 7.46
CA THR A 121 12.40 4.10 7.81
C THR A 121 13.69 4.22 7.00
N ARG A 122 13.64 4.84 5.83
CA ARG A 122 14.71 4.84 4.81
C ARG A 122 15.16 3.43 4.47
N ASN A 123 14.20 2.50 4.46
CA ASN A 123 14.43 1.08 4.29
C ASN A 123 13.27 0.49 3.47
N LEU A 124 13.56 -0.23 2.38
CA LEU A 124 12.55 -0.81 1.50
C LEU A 124 11.81 -2.00 2.11
N TRP A 125 12.41 -2.70 3.09
CA TRP A 125 11.76 -3.87 3.71
C TRP A 125 10.45 -3.52 4.43
N PHE A 126 10.32 -2.31 4.94
CA PHE A 126 9.10 -1.88 5.64
C PHE A 126 7.92 -1.69 4.67
N PRO A 127 8.00 -0.86 3.61
CA PRO A 127 6.91 -0.78 2.63
C PRO A 127 6.68 -2.08 1.87
N ILE A 128 7.73 -2.85 1.50
CA ILE A 128 7.58 -4.18 0.88
C ILE A 128 6.70 -5.07 1.77
N MET A 129 6.95 -5.12 3.07
CA MET A 129 6.23 -6.00 3.96
C MET A 129 4.80 -5.52 4.25
N ILE A 130 4.55 -4.20 4.29
CA ILE A 130 3.18 -3.66 4.35
C ILE A 130 2.39 -4.09 3.10
N HIS A 131 2.97 -3.89 1.92
CA HIS A 131 2.37 -4.24 0.64
C HIS A 131 2.12 -5.74 0.51
N PHE A 132 3.14 -6.55 0.83
CA PHE A 132 3.01 -8.00 0.89
C PHE A 132 1.87 -8.45 1.80
N ALA A 133 1.86 -7.96 3.04
CA ALA A 133 0.86 -8.36 4.04
C ALA A 133 -0.55 -7.95 3.62
N TRP A 134 -0.70 -6.78 2.99
CA TRP A 134 -1.97 -6.33 2.42
C TRP A 134 -2.46 -7.31 1.35
N ASN A 135 -1.69 -7.53 0.28
CA ASN A 135 -2.08 -8.37 -0.84
C ASN A 135 -2.30 -9.84 -0.42
N PHE A 136 -1.41 -10.37 0.42
CA PHE A 136 -1.51 -11.73 0.93
C PHE A 136 -2.76 -11.92 1.79
N THR A 137 -3.02 -11.01 2.71
CA THR A 137 -4.20 -11.09 3.59
C THR A 137 -5.49 -10.98 2.78
N GLN A 138 -5.54 -10.03 1.84
CA GLN A 138 -6.71 -9.80 0.99
C GLN A 138 -7.03 -11.02 0.11
N SER A 139 -6.04 -11.54 -0.60
CA SER A 139 -6.25 -12.65 -1.54
C SER A 139 -6.24 -14.03 -0.86
N ALA A 140 -5.17 -14.34 -0.11
CA ALA A 140 -4.98 -15.69 0.43
C ALA A 140 -5.91 -15.99 1.62
N ILE A 141 -5.98 -15.02 2.57
CA ILE A 141 -6.73 -15.23 3.81
C ILE A 141 -8.22 -14.96 3.59
N TYR A 142 -8.57 -13.81 3.00
CA TYR A 142 -9.96 -13.40 2.85
C TYR A 142 -10.59 -13.76 1.49
N GLY A 143 -9.84 -14.35 0.56
CA GLY A 143 -10.36 -14.80 -0.74
C GLY A 143 -10.93 -13.68 -1.62
N ALA A 144 -10.51 -12.44 -1.39
CA ALA A 144 -11.00 -11.28 -2.12
C ALA A 144 -10.14 -10.95 -3.35
N SER A 145 -10.69 -10.22 -4.31
CA SER A 145 -9.94 -9.65 -5.43
C SER A 145 -8.88 -8.68 -4.94
N VAL A 146 -7.73 -8.62 -5.61
CA VAL A 146 -6.66 -7.64 -5.39
C VAL A 146 -6.44 -6.89 -6.69
N SER A 147 -6.57 -5.57 -6.64
CA SER A 147 -6.41 -4.66 -7.79
C SER A 147 -7.16 -5.12 -9.04
N GLY A 148 -8.42 -5.56 -8.84
CA GLY A 148 -9.29 -6.04 -9.90
C GLY A 148 -9.09 -7.48 -10.33
N SER A 149 -8.11 -8.20 -9.78
CA SER A 149 -7.79 -9.58 -10.11
C SER A 149 -8.21 -10.53 -9.00
N LYS A 150 -9.01 -11.55 -9.32
CA LYS A 150 -9.41 -12.60 -8.37
C LYS A 150 -8.61 -13.87 -8.62
N MET A 151 -8.01 -14.41 -7.56
CA MET A 151 -7.32 -15.68 -7.63
C MET A 151 -8.31 -16.83 -7.59
N SER A 152 -8.08 -17.85 -8.42
CA SER A 152 -8.93 -19.06 -8.47
C SER A 152 -8.68 -20.01 -7.29
N LYS A 153 -7.51 -19.93 -6.65
CA LYS A 153 -7.12 -20.74 -5.49
C LYS A 153 -6.73 -19.82 -4.34
N THR A 154 -7.48 -19.89 -3.26
CA THR A 154 -7.30 -19.13 -2.02
C THR A 154 -7.63 -20.01 -0.82
N LEU A 155 -7.11 -19.72 0.37
CA LEU A 155 -7.40 -20.48 1.57
C LEU A 155 -8.91 -20.44 1.91
N ILE A 156 -9.51 -19.26 1.79
CA ILE A 156 -10.94 -19.06 1.94
C ILE A 156 -11.52 -18.69 0.58
N THR A 157 -12.58 -19.40 0.16
CA THR A 157 -13.47 -18.89 -0.88
C THR A 157 -14.52 -18.03 -0.22
N SER A 158 -14.57 -16.78 -0.59
CA SER A 158 -15.53 -15.81 -0.05
C SER A 158 -16.38 -15.19 -1.13
N GLU A 159 -17.53 -14.69 -0.71
CA GLU A 159 -18.41 -13.83 -1.49
C GLU A 159 -18.49 -12.46 -0.83
N ILE A 160 -18.31 -11.41 -1.63
CA ILE A 160 -18.42 -10.02 -1.19
C ILE A 160 -19.53 -9.38 -2.00
N THR A 161 -20.60 -8.94 -1.30
CA THR A 161 -21.80 -8.35 -1.89
C THR A 161 -22.18 -7.06 -1.19
N GLY A 162 -22.98 -6.24 -1.85
CA GLY A 162 -23.49 -4.99 -1.28
C GLY A 162 -22.97 -3.74 -2.00
N ASN A 163 -23.14 -2.60 -1.35
CA ASN A 163 -22.81 -1.30 -1.94
C ASN A 163 -21.31 -1.18 -2.22
N GLU A 164 -20.95 -0.86 -3.46
CA GLU A 164 -19.55 -0.76 -3.92
C GLU A 164 -18.69 0.26 -3.15
N LEU A 165 -19.31 1.31 -2.60
CA LEU A 165 -18.61 2.27 -1.76
C LEU A 165 -17.92 1.60 -0.55
N PHE A 166 -18.54 0.54 0.00
CA PHE A 166 -18.04 -0.19 1.15
C PHE A 166 -17.34 -1.50 0.79
N THR A 167 -17.69 -2.13 -0.32
CA THR A 167 -17.12 -3.41 -0.74
C THR A 167 -15.92 -3.25 -1.68
N GLY A 168 -15.84 -2.12 -2.38
CA GLY A 168 -14.90 -1.88 -3.47
C GLY A 168 -15.31 -2.55 -4.79
N GLY A 169 -16.52 -3.17 -4.83
CA GLY A 169 -17.03 -3.85 -6.02
C GLY A 169 -16.12 -4.98 -6.51
N GLN A 170 -16.06 -5.14 -7.82
CA GLN A 170 -15.22 -6.17 -8.46
C GLN A 170 -13.71 -5.85 -8.39
N PHE A 171 -13.35 -4.59 -8.17
CA PHE A 171 -11.95 -4.19 -7.99
C PHE A 171 -11.36 -4.83 -6.73
N GLY A 172 -12.16 -4.93 -5.68
CA GLY A 172 -11.82 -5.54 -4.41
C GLY A 172 -11.91 -4.57 -3.23
N PRO A 173 -11.78 -5.07 -1.99
CA PRO A 173 -11.92 -4.29 -0.75
C PRO A 173 -11.10 -3.01 -0.68
N GLU A 174 -9.97 -2.95 -1.35
CA GLU A 174 -9.14 -1.76 -1.48
C GLU A 174 -9.81 -0.63 -2.28
N GLY A 175 -10.81 -0.92 -3.11
CA GLY A 175 -11.65 0.11 -3.73
C GLY A 175 -12.62 0.79 -2.76
N SER A 176 -12.69 0.35 -1.51
CA SER A 176 -13.65 0.85 -0.52
C SER A 176 -13.21 2.14 0.17
N ILE A 177 -14.20 2.91 0.63
CA ILE A 177 -13.95 4.17 1.34
C ILE A 177 -13.22 3.96 2.67
N GLN A 178 -13.56 2.90 3.43
CA GLN A 178 -12.91 2.61 4.70
C GLN A 178 -11.44 2.23 4.52
N ALA A 179 -11.07 1.51 3.46
CA ALA A 179 -9.67 1.23 3.14
C ALA A 179 -8.89 2.54 2.96
N THR A 180 -9.47 3.48 2.19
CA THR A 180 -8.87 4.81 1.99
C THR A 180 -8.73 5.58 3.29
N ILE A 181 -9.75 5.58 4.15
CA ILE A 181 -9.72 6.29 5.45
C ILE A 181 -8.64 5.69 6.37
N PHE A 182 -8.59 4.36 6.54
CA PHE A 182 -7.61 3.72 7.40
C PHE A 182 -6.17 3.96 6.93
N CYS A 183 -5.94 3.85 5.63
CA CYS A 183 -4.63 4.13 5.04
C CYS A 183 -4.26 5.62 5.16
N LEU A 184 -5.22 6.54 5.02
CA LEU A 184 -4.99 7.98 5.20
C LEU A 184 -4.60 8.29 6.65
N ILE A 185 -5.26 7.70 7.64
CA ILE A 185 -4.90 7.85 9.06
C ILE A 185 -3.46 7.36 9.29
N ALA A 186 -3.10 6.17 8.82
CA ALA A 186 -1.75 5.63 8.94
C ALA A 186 -0.72 6.52 8.23
N THR A 187 -1.07 7.06 7.05
CA THR A 187 -0.26 8.01 6.28
C THR A 187 0.03 9.29 7.09
N ILE A 188 -0.99 9.88 7.71
CA ILE A 188 -0.85 11.08 8.55
C ILE A 188 0.06 10.80 9.75
N VAL A 189 -0.12 9.67 10.42
CA VAL A 189 0.75 9.26 11.53
C VAL A 189 2.19 9.11 11.08
N MET A 190 2.44 8.43 9.95
CA MET A 190 3.80 8.27 9.41
C MET A 190 4.40 9.61 8.98
N LEU A 191 3.62 10.53 8.43
CA LEU A 191 4.08 11.87 8.09
C LEU A 191 4.52 12.64 9.34
N TYR A 192 3.71 12.61 10.40
CA TYR A 192 4.06 13.23 11.67
C TYR A 192 5.37 12.66 12.22
N LEU A 193 5.50 11.34 12.27
CA LEU A 193 6.71 10.66 12.75
C LEU A 193 7.93 10.96 11.88
N SER A 194 7.76 11.04 10.56
CA SER A 194 8.83 11.38 9.61
C SER A 194 9.34 12.80 9.80
N ARG A 195 8.43 13.75 10.04
CA ARG A 195 8.78 15.15 10.40
C ARG A 195 9.55 15.20 11.71
N LYS A 196 9.03 14.55 12.75
CA LYS A 196 9.68 14.50 14.09
C LYS A 196 11.10 13.90 14.03
N LYS A 197 11.34 12.95 13.13
CA LYS A 197 12.67 12.33 12.92
C LYS A 197 13.56 13.10 11.94
N GLY A 198 13.16 14.25 11.42
CA GLY A 198 13.94 15.00 10.45
C GLY A 198 14.17 14.26 9.13
N ARG A 199 13.24 13.40 8.70
CA ARG A 199 13.36 12.57 7.49
C ARG A 199 12.87 13.25 6.21
N ILE A 200 12.30 14.44 6.34
CA ILE A 200 11.75 15.21 5.21
C ILE A 200 12.86 16.02 4.57
N LEU A 201 13.14 15.74 3.30
CA LEU A 201 14.13 16.47 2.52
C LEU A 201 13.50 17.70 1.86
N LYS A 202 14.24 18.82 1.85
CA LYS A 202 13.84 20.05 1.15
C LYS A 202 14.21 19.91 -0.34
N PRO A 203 13.49 20.60 -1.25
CA PRO A 203 13.89 20.72 -2.65
C PRO A 203 15.28 21.34 -2.80
N TYR A 204 16.03 20.96 -3.86
CA TYR A 204 17.40 21.42 -4.07
C TYR A 204 17.54 22.95 -4.10
N TRP A 205 16.57 23.68 -4.70
CA TRP A 205 16.60 25.15 -4.77
C TRP A 205 16.51 25.84 -3.41
N LYS A 206 15.92 25.19 -2.38
CA LYS A 206 15.88 25.72 -1.01
C LYS A 206 17.16 25.44 -0.22
N THR A 207 17.94 24.45 -0.62
CA THR A 207 19.24 24.16 -0.01
C THR A 207 20.36 25.01 -0.59
N THR A 208 20.31 25.34 -1.89
CA THR A 208 21.30 26.19 -2.56
C THR A 208 21.21 27.65 -2.08
N ILE A 209 20.00 28.19 -1.86
CA ILE A 209 19.82 29.56 -1.35
C ILE A 209 20.39 29.70 0.07
N ALA A 210 20.24 28.69 0.92
CA ALA A 210 20.78 28.73 2.29
C ALA A 210 22.32 28.74 2.32
N ASN A 211 22.98 28.14 1.33
CA ASN A 211 24.45 28.11 1.23
C ASN A 211 25.05 29.39 0.57
N ASN A 212 24.27 30.09 -0.26
CA ASN A 212 24.73 31.32 -0.93
C ASN A 212 24.41 32.62 -0.12
N GLY A 213 23.78 32.53 1.03
CA GLY A 213 23.45 33.66 1.90
C GLY A 213 24.51 33.99 2.95
N TYR A 214 25.68 33.37 2.91
CA TYR A 214 26.82 33.59 3.84
C TYR A 214 28.15 33.92 3.12
N ASN A 215 28.08 34.62 1.99
CA ASN A 215 29.29 35.22 1.38
C ASN A 215 29.14 36.75 1.33
#